data_c3b1b3b7e1eee4ded7c61b7a1b7854c5
#
_entry.id   c3b1b3b7e1eee4ded7c61b7a1b7854c5
#
_cell.length_a   1.000
_cell.length_b   1.000
_cell.length_c   1.000
_cell.angle_alpha   90.00
_cell.angle_beta   90.00
_cell.angle_gamma   90.00
#
_symmetry.space_group_name_H-M   'P 1'
#
loop_
_entity.id
_entity.type
_entity.pdbx_description
1 polymer ?
#
loop_
_entity_poly.entity_id
_entity_poly.type
_entity_poly.pdbx_seq_one_letter_code
_entity_poly.pdbx_strand_id
1 'polypeptide(L)'
;GQRMVFHGVNRHDHSEINGRTVSREEMENDIRLMKRLNINAVRTSHYPNNPYFYELCDKYGIYVLAEANVECHGNMGLSHVEQFKKPMVERSENHVKWLRNHVSIFMWSYGNESGNGTNFESVEKAIKSLDNTRLTHYEGNSQWSDVTSTMYADYDHIKNIGVERENQYKSGQTPRPHIQCESSHAMGNSMGNVRDLFDLYEHY
;
A
#
# COMPACT_ATOMS: atom_id res chain seq x y z
N GLY A 1 -15.73 14.87 7.99
CA GLY A 1 -14.67 14.61 7.03
C GLY A 1 -15.23 14.47 5.63
N GLN A 2 -14.38 14.49 4.65
CA GLN A 2 -14.76 14.19 3.26
C GLN A 2 -14.35 12.75 2.91
N ARG A 3 -15.20 12.05 2.17
CA ARG A 3 -14.85 10.74 1.59
C ARG A 3 -13.67 10.91 0.62
N MET A 4 -12.72 10.02 0.69
CA MET A 4 -11.59 9.98 -0.23
C MET A 4 -11.58 8.64 -0.96
N VAL A 5 -11.44 8.68 -2.28
CA VAL A 5 -11.22 7.50 -3.13
C VAL A 5 -9.81 7.58 -3.70
N PHE A 6 -9.08 6.50 -3.58
CA PHE A 6 -7.72 6.39 -4.12
C PHE A 6 -7.74 5.71 -5.47
N HIS A 7 -7.42 6.47 -6.52
CA HIS A 7 -7.13 5.95 -7.85
C HIS A 7 -5.62 5.70 -7.92
N GLY A 8 -5.22 4.54 -7.41
CA GLY A 8 -3.81 4.22 -7.18
C GLY A 8 -3.21 3.26 -8.19
N VAL A 9 -1.89 3.29 -8.23
CA VAL A 9 -1.06 2.31 -8.95
C VAL A 9 0.05 1.80 -8.04
N ASN A 10 0.56 0.61 -8.35
CA ASN A 10 1.79 0.11 -7.75
C ASN A 10 2.98 0.57 -8.60
N ARG A 11 4.07 0.96 -7.95
CA ARG A 11 5.29 1.40 -8.60
C ARG A 11 6.51 0.70 -8.03
N HIS A 12 7.27 0.05 -8.91
CA HIS A 12 8.63 -0.37 -8.61
C HIS A 12 9.63 0.73 -8.92
N ASP A 13 10.65 0.88 -8.09
CA ASP A 13 11.80 1.73 -8.37
C ASP A 13 12.73 0.98 -9.32
N HIS A 14 12.38 1.01 -10.61
CA HIS A 14 13.04 0.23 -11.66
C HIS A 14 13.03 0.99 -12.99
N SER A 15 14.19 1.02 -13.65
CA SER A 15 14.39 1.55 -15.00
C SER A 15 14.49 0.40 -16.01
N GLU A 16 13.86 0.54 -17.16
CA GLU A 16 13.97 -0.45 -18.25
C GLU A 16 15.39 -0.55 -18.80
N ILE A 17 16.19 0.53 -18.67
CA ILE A 17 17.54 0.61 -19.19
C ILE A 17 18.57 0.30 -18.10
N ASN A 18 18.40 0.91 -16.90
CA ASN A 18 19.41 0.92 -15.84
C ASN A 18 19.08 0.02 -14.64
N GLY A 19 18.03 -0.79 -14.74
CA GLY A 19 17.61 -1.71 -13.68
C GLY A 19 17.19 -0.96 -12.41
N ARG A 20 17.87 -1.21 -11.30
CA ARG A 20 17.56 -0.60 -10.00
C ARG A 20 18.03 0.85 -9.84
N THR A 21 18.67 1.41 -10.84
CA THR A 21 19.11 2.81 -10.83
C THR A 21 18.13 3.66 -11.63
N VAL A 22 17.22 4.31 -10.93
CA VAL A 22 16.20 5.19 -11.54
C VAL A 22 16.69 6.64 -11.50
N SER A 23 16.70 7.30 -12.66
CA SER A 23 17.08 8.69 -12.77
C SER A 23 16.00 9.64 -12.24
N ARG A 24 16.39 10.89 -11.93
CA ARG A 24 15.44 11.93 -11.56
C ARG A 24 14.41 12.20 -12.65
N GLU A 25 14.84 12.17 -13.91
CA GLU A 25 13.96 12.39 -15.06
C GLU A 25 12.91 11.29 -15.18
N GLU A 26 13.27 10.02 -14.98
CA GLU A 26 12.32 8.90 -14.98
C GLU A 26 11.29 9.07 -13.85
N MET A 27 11.71 9.39 -12.63
CA MET A 27 10.80 9.64 -11.52
C MET A 27 9.84 10.80 -11.78
N GLU A 28 10.32 11.89 -12.37
CA GLU A 28 9.48 13.03 -12.76
C GLU A 28 8.48 12.65 -13.85
N ASN A 29 8.90 11.83 -14.82
CA ASN A 29 8.02 11.32 -15.88
C ASN A 29 6.92 10.42 -15.33
N ASP A 30 7.24 9.56 -14.36
CA ASP A 30 6.24 8.74 -13.66
C ASP A 30 5.18 9.62 -13.00
N ILE A 31 5.59 10.65 -12.27
CA ILE A 31 4.64 11.58 -11.62
C ILE A 31 3.81 12.34 -12.66
N ARG A 32 4.41 12.83 -13.74
CA ARG A 32 3.68 13.51 -14.83
C ARG A 32 2.65 12.58 -15.46
N LEU A 33 3.00 11.31 -15.68
CA LEU A 33 2.10 10.32 -16.22
C LEU A 33 0.93 10.04 -15.27
N MET A 34 1.20 9.84 -13.99
CA MET A 34 0.17 9.65 -12.96
C MET A 34 -0.83 10.83 -12.97
N LYS A 35 -0.33 12.07 -12.99
CA LYS A 35 -1.20 13.26 -13.01
C LYS A 35 -2.03 13.35 -14.29
N ARG A 36 -1.45 13.02 -15.44
CA ARG A 36 -2.18 13.02 -16.73
C ARG A 36 -3.32 11.99 -16.78
N LEU A 37 -3.17 10.88 -16.06
CA LEU A 37 -4.13 9.78 -15.99
C LEU A 37 -5.10 9.90 -14.79
N ASN A 38 -5.10 11.05 -14.08
CA ASN A 38 -5.89 11.26 -12.86
C ASN A 38 -5.61 10.25 -11.73
N ILE A 39 -4.41 9.67 -11.72
CA ILE A 39 -3.95 8.85 -10.62
C ILE A 39 -3.59 9.78 -9.47
N ASN A 40 -4.14 9.52 -8.28
CA ASN A 40 -3.93 10.33 -7.10
C ASN A 40 -3.16 9.62 -5.97
N ALA A 41 -2.87 8.34 -6.13
CA ALA A 41 -2.18 7.54 -5.13
C ALA A 41 -1.17 6.57 -5.76
N VAL A 42 -0.13 6.23 -4.99
CA VAL A 42 0.87 5.24 -5.38
C VAL A 42 1.26 4.38 -4.19
N ARG A 43 1.39 3.07 -4.40
CA ARG A 43 2.04 2.17 -3.45
C ARG A 43 3.47 1.94 -3.90
N THR A 44 4.42 2.14 -3.00
CA THR A 44 5.85 1.90 -3.28
C THR A 44 6.15 0.41 -3.13
N SER A 45 5.78 -0.36 -4.13
CA SER A 45 5.91 -1.82 -4.15
C SER A 45 7.35 -2.24 -4.45
N HIS A 46 8.02 -3.07 -3.66
CA HIS A 46 7.66 -3.55 -2.34
C HIS A 46 8.78 -3.20 -1.37
N TYR A 47 9.17 -1.94 -1.38
CA TYR A 47 10.31 -1.39 -0.63
C TYR A 47 10.30 0.15 -0.67
N PRO A 48 11.01 0.82 0.24
CA PRO A 48 11.19 2.27 0.17
C PRO A 48 11.84 2.66 -1.17
N ASN A 49 11.20 3.60 -1.86
CA ASN A 49 11.72 4.16 -3.10
C ASN A 49 12.80 5.23 -2.83
N ASN A 50 13.38 5.79 -3.90
CA ASN A 50 14.32 6.90 -3.81
C ASN A 50 13.68 8.10 -3.08
N PRO A 51 14.38 8.78 -2.15
CA PRO A 51 13.86 9.96 -1.43
C PRO A 51 13.27 11.03 -2.35
N TYR A 52 13.90 11.29 -3.47
CA TYR A 52 13.44 12.28 -4.43
C TYR A 52 12.02 11.97 -4.97
N PHE A 53 11.65 10.70 -5.05
CA PHE A 53 10.30 10.33 -5.46
C PHE A 53 9.24 10.81 -4.45
N TYR A 54 9.52 10.71 -3.15
CA TYR A 54 8.61 11.23 -2.11
C TYR A 54 8.54 12.76 -2.12
N GLU A 55 9.66 13.46 -2.37
CA GLU A 55 9.66 14.91 -2.57
C GLU A 55 8.76 15.33 -3.75
N LEU A 56 8.78 14.56 -4.83
CA LEU A 56 7.87 14.76 -5.97
C LEU A 56 6.41 14.49 -5.59
N CYS A 57 6.13 13.42 -4.84
CA CYS A 57 4.78 13.13 -4.35
C CYS A 57 4.25 14.26 -3.45
N ASP A 58 5.08 14.79 -2.54
CA ASP A 58 4.74 15.95 -1.70
C ASP A 58 4.42 17.16 -2.56
N LYS A 59 5.25 17.45 -3.56
CA LYS A 59 5.11 18.61 -4.44
C LYS A 59 3.88 18.56 -5.34
N TYR A 60 3.57 17.37 -5.88
CA TYR A 60 2.51 17.20 -6.88
C TYR A 60 1.19 16.68 -6.30
N GLY A 61 1.13 16.42 -5.00
CA GLY A 61 -0.07 15.95 -4.32
C GLY A 61 -0.48 14.54 -4.75
N ILE A 62 0.48 13.60 -4.74
CA ILE A 62 0.23 12.17 -4.90
C ILE A 62 0.27 11.53 -3.52
N TYR A 63 -0.80 10.88 -3.09
CA TYR A 63 -0.83 10.12 -1.84
C TYR A 63 0.06 8.88 -1.94
N VAL A 64 0.79 8.58 -0.88
CA VAL A 64 1.72 7.45 -0.87
C VAL A 64 1.32 6.44 0.20
N LEU A 65 1.04 5.21 -0.23
CA LEU A 65 1.08 4.02 0.61
C LEU A 65 2.53 3.54 0.64
N ALA A 66 3.25 3.94 1.69
CA ALA A 66 4.68 3.69 1.79
C ALA A 66 4.95 2.30 2.35
N GLU A 67 5.64 1.45 1.58
CA GLU A 67 5.84 0.05 1.94
C GLU A 67 7.27 -0.23 2.39
N ALA A 68 7.39 -0.88 3.54
CA ALA A 68 8.65 -1.37 4.07
C ALA A 68 9.11 -2.63 3.32
N ASN A 69 10.42 -2.82 3.26
CA ASN A 69 10.99 -3.97 2.57
C ASN A 69 10.93 -5.24 3.43
N VAL A 70 9.72 -5.77 3.59
CA VAL A 70 9.47 -7.10 4.16
C VAL A 70 8.72 -7.91 3.12
N GLU A 71 9.42 -8.78 2.44
CA GLU A 71 8.86 -9.69 1.47
C GLU A 71 9.55 -11.05 1.53
N CYS A 72 8.77 -12.11 1.65
CA CYS A 72 9.26 -13.48 1.64
C CYS A 72 8.30 -14.43 0.94
N HIS A 73 7.75 -14.02 -0.20
CA HIS A 73 6.75 -14.75 -0.98
C HIS A 73 7.12 -16.23 -1.24
N GLY A 74 8.40 -16.51 -1.52
CA GLY A 74 8.87 -17.87 -1.71
C GLY A 74 8.91 -18.73 -0.44
N ASN A 75 8.80 -18.11 0.75
CA ASN A 75 8.77 -18.82 2.03
C ASN A 75 8.03 -17.97 3.09
N MET A 76 6.72 -17.88 2.98
CA MET A 76 5.86 -17.07 3.85
C MET A 76 5.93 -17.49 5.33
N GLY A 77 6.39 -18.71 5.63
CA GLY A 77 6.59 -19.21 6.99
C GLY A 77 7.62 -18.41 7.80
N LEU A 78 8.52 -17.68 7.15
CA LEU A 78 9.54 -16.88 7.83
C LEU A 78 8.94 -15.81 8.76
N SER A 79 7.75 -15.32 8.47
CA SER A 79 7.05 -14.36 9.32
C SER A 79 6.61 -14.92 10.69
N HIS A 80 6.67 -16.23 10.89
CA HIS A 80 6.46 -16.89 12.20
C HIS A 80 7.78 -17.20 12.93
N VAL A 81 8.92 -17.09 12.26
CA VAL A 81 10.22 -17.51 12.80
C VAL A 81 10.81 -16.38 13.65
N GLU A 82 11.07 -16.66 14.92
CA GLU A 82 11.55 -15.68 15.92
C GLU A 82 12.81 -14.94 15.48
N GLN A 83 13.74 -15.63 14.80
CA GLN A 83 14.99 -15.04 14.31
C GLN A 83 14.77 -13.93 13.27
N PHE A 84 13.64 -13.95 12.55
CA PHE A 84 13.27 -12.92 11.57
C PHE A 84 12.49 -11.75 12.17
N LYS A 85 12.02 -11.85 13.42
CA LYS A 85 11.27 -10.75 14.07
C LYS A 85 12.06 -9.46 14.11
N LYS A 86 13.29 -9.52 14.63
CA LYS A 86 14.15 -8.33 14.77
C LYS A 86 14.43 -7.66 13.43
N PRO A 87 14.88 -8.36 12.37
CA PRO A 87 15.05 -7.74 11.04
C PRO A 87 13.78 -7.13 10.46
N MET A 88 12.61 -7.73 10.65
CA MET A 88 11.34 -7.20 10.18
C MET A 88 11.00 -5.88 10.90
N VAL A 89 11.13 -5.86 12.22
CA VAL A 89 10.90 -4.67 13.04
C VAL A 89 11.86 -3.55 12.68
N GLU A 90 13.17 -3.83 12.60
CA GLU A 90 14.18 -2.81 12.26
C GLU A 90 13.97 -2.19 10.88
N ARG A 91 13.60 -2.97 9.87
CA ARG A 91 13.27 -2.46 8.53
C ARG A 91 12.10 -1.50 8.59
N SER A 92 11.04 -1.88 9.30
CA SER A 92 9.82 -1.07 9.41
C SER A 92 10.06 0.20 10.24
N GLU A 93 10.80 0.12 11.34
CA GLU A 93 11.20 1.30 12.12
C GLU A 93 12.04 2.29 11.31
N ASN A 94 13.06 1.78 10.62
CA ASN A 94 13.93 2.63 9.80
C ASN A 94 13.16 3.30 8.67
N HIS A 95 12.22 2.58 8.06
CA HIS A 95 11.32 3.10 7.04
C HIS A 95 10.53 4.31 7.57
N VAL A 96 9.86 4.17 8.72
CA VAL A 96 9.10 5.26 9.34
C VAL A 96 10.02 6.41 9.78
N LYS A 97 11.11 6.12 10.46
CA LYS A 97 12.08 7.14 10.93
C LYS A 97 12.60 8.00 9.78
N TRP A 98 12.84 7.38 8.65
CA TRP A 98 13.38 8.05 7.46
C TRP A 98 12.35 8.90 6.73
N LEU A 99 11.10 8.40 6.61
CA LEU A 99 10.12 8.99 5.69
C LEU A 99 8.98 9.75 6.37
N ARG A 100 8.84 9.70 7.70
CA ARG A 100 7.67 10.27 8.42
C ARG A 100 7.41 11.76 8.21
N ASN A 101 8.40 12.51 7.70
CA ASN A 101 8.25 13.95 7.43
C ASN A 101 7.64 14.24 6.06
N HIS A 102 7.43 13.23 5.19
CA HIS A 102 6.75 13.40 3.92
C HIS A 102 5.25 13.49 4.13
N VAL A 103 4.65 14.61 3.73
CA VAL A 103 3.21 14.87 3.89
C VAL A 103 2.34 14.04 2.95
N SER A 104 2.90 13.58 1.85
CA SER A 104 2.23 12.70 0.88
C SER A 104 1.94 11.31 1.44
N ILE A 105 2.72 10.83 2.42
CA ILE A 105 2.50 9.52 3.01
C ILE A 105 1.26 9.56 3.90
N PHE A 106 0.23 8.81 3.50
CA PHE A 106 -1.01 8.72 4.26
C PHE A 106 -1.13 7.41 5.06
N MET A 107 -0.32 6.40 4.71
CA MET A 107 -0.41 5.07 5.33
C MET A 107 0.94 4.34 5.26
N TRP A 108 1.24 3.58 6.30
CA TRP A 108 2.42 2.70 6.39
C TRP A 108 2.03 1.27 6.06
N SER A 109 2.70 0.66 5.07
CA SER A 109 2.58 -0.75 4.76
C SER A 109 3.76 -1.53 5.31
N TYR A 110 3.48 -2.66 5.95
CA TYR A 110 4.52 -3.49 6.58
C TYR A 110 5.36 -4.25 5.57
N GLY A 111 4.79 -4.60 4.43
CA GLY A 111 5.45 -5.40 3.41
C GLY A 111 4.45 -6.07 2.46
N ASN A 112 4.94 -7.05 1.75
CA ASN A 112 4.22 -7.75 0.71
C ASN A 112 4.35 -9.27 0.85
N GLU A 113 3.28 -10.01 0.62
CA GLU A 113 3.19 -11.47 0.44
C GLU A 113 4.13 -12.28 1.35
N SER A 114 4.12 -11.96 2.64
CA SER A 114 4.99 -12.57 3.66
C SER A 114 4.22 -13.43 4.66
N GLY A 115 3.02 -13.86 4.28
CA GLY A 115 2.15 -14.70 5.11
C GLY A 115 1.51 -13.94 6.27
N ASN A 116 1.01 -14.67 7.26
CA ASN A 116 0.22 -14.14 8.36
C ASN A 116 0.93 -14.29 9.73
N GLY A 117 2.25 -14.25 9.73
CA GLY A 117 3.07 -14.56 10.90
C GLY A 117 2.91 -13.60 12.05
N THR A 118 3.11 -14.13 13.28
CA THR A 118 2.99 -13.37 14.54
C THR A 118 4.04 -12.25 14.67
N ASN A 119 5.12 -12.27 13.87
CA ASN A 119 6.10 -11.20 13.88
C ASN A 119 5.50 -9.85 13.47
N PHE A 120 4.43 -9.85 12.67
CA PHE A 120 3.73 -8.62 12.26
C PHE A 120 3.06 -7.88 13.42
N GLU A 121 2.71 -8.55 14.53
CA GLU A 121 2.28 -7.87 15.75
C GLU A 121 3.38 -6.95 16.30
N SER A 122 4.62 -7.42 16.28
CA SER A 122 5.77 -6.61 16.72
C SER A 122 6.08 -5.46 15.77
N VAL A 123 5.91 -5.68 14.47
CA VAL A 123 6.04 -4.65 13.43
C VAL A 123 4.99 -3.55 13.63
N GLU A 124 3.72 -3.92 13.85
CA GLU A 124 2.64 -2.96 14.13
C GLU A 124 2.97 -2.10 15.35
N LYS A 125 3.32 -2.74 16.48
CA LYS A 125 3.68 -2.02 17.70
C LYS A 125 4.85 -1.05 17.51
N ALA A 126 5.85 -1.46 16.74
CA ALA A 126 7.01 -0.62 16.45
C ALA A 126 6.64 0.61 15.59
N ILE A 127 5.88 0.41 14.52
CA ILE A 127 5.41 1.52 13.68
C ILE A 127 4.55 2.48 14.48
N LYS A 128 3.55 1.99 15.22
CA LYS A 128 2.65 2.82 16.03
C LYS A 128 3.36 3.58 17.15
N SER A 129 4.46 3.05 17.67
CA SER A 129 5.28 3.76 18.64
C SER A 129 6.02 4.97 18.05
N LEU A 130 6.29 4.97 16.76
CA LEU A 130 6.99 6.04 16.04
C LEU A 130 6.05 7.04 15.38
N ASP A 131 4.90 6.55 14.89
CA ASP A 131 3.86 7.34 14.23
C ASP A 131 2.49 6.67 14.44
N ASN A 132 1.71 7.24 15.34
CA ASN A 132 0.33 6.81 15.61
C ASN A 132 -0.72 7.68 14.89
N THR A 133 -0.29 8.58 14.02
CA THR A 133 -1.17 9.50 13.29
C THR A 133 -1.63 8.96 11.96
N ARG A 134 -0.84 8.07 11.35
CA ARG A 134 -1.14 7.44 10.07
C ARG A 134 -1.67 6.02 10.27
N LEU A 135 -2.53 5.61 9.34
CA LEU A 135 -3.04 4.23 9.31
C LEU A 135 -1.95 3.25 8.89
N THR A 136 -2.16 2.00 9.23
CA THR A 136 -1.28 0.89 8.88
C THR A 136 -1.99 -0.10 7.97
N HIS A 137 -1.21 -0.72 7.11
CA HIS A 137 -1.66 -1.65 6.08
C HIS A 137 -0.79 -2.90 6.02
N TYR A 138 -1.43 -4.04 5.86
CA TYR A 138 -0.81 -5.28 5.42
C TYR A 138 -1.87 -6.24 4.88
N GLU A 139 -1.66 -6.79 3.68
CA GLU A 139 -2.64 -7.66 3.02
C GLU A 139 -2.68 -9.08 3.58
N GLY A 140 -1.55 -9.62 4.03
CA GLY A 140 -1.45 -11.01 4.48
C GLY A 140 -2.12 -11.29 5.82
N ASN A 141 -2.35 -10.28 6.65
CA ASN A 141 -3.06 -10.41 7.91
C ASN A 141 -3.59 -9.07 8.42
N SER A 142 -4.87 -8.84 8.25
CA SER A 142 -5.52 -7.62 8.73
C SER A 142 -5.74 -7.57 10.26
N GLN A 143 -5.35 -8.59 11.00
CA GLN A 143 -5.49 -8.60 12.46
C GLN A 143 -4.66 -7.48 13.13
N TRP A 144 -3.49 -7.20 12.58
CA TRP A 144 -2.54 -6.23 13.12
C TRP A 144 -2.38 -4.97 12.25
N SER A 145 -3.36 -4.63 11.42
CA SER A 145 -3.36 -3.41 10.64
C SER A 145 -4.66 -2.62 10.82
N ASP A 146 -4.65 -1.31 10.59
CA ASP A 146 -5.85 -0.49 10.73
C ASP A 146 -6.84 -0.70 9.60
N VAL A 147 -6.38 -1.14 8.43
CA VAL A 147 -7.24 -1.40 7.26
C VAL A 147 -7.29 -2.88 6.93
N THR A 148 -8.37 -3.30 6.30
CA THR A 148 -8.42 -4.61 5.63
C THR A 148 -7.92 -4.49 4.21
N SER A 149 -7.34 -5.56 3.67
CA SER A 149 -6.78 -5.51 2.31
C SER A 149 -6.97 -6.83 1.57
N THR A 150 -7.04 -6.73 0.25
CA THR A 150 -7.06 -7.87 -0.67
C THR A 150 -6.13 -7.64 -1.84
N MET A 151 -5.73 -8.73 -2.49
CA MET A 151 -5.08 -8.73 -3.79
C MET A 151 -5.92 -9.50 -4.79
N TYR A 152 -6.07 -8.97 -5.99
CA TYR A 152 -6.74 -9.64 -7.13
C TYR A 152 -8.12 -10.22 -6.80
N ALA A 153 -8.82 -9.64 -5.83
CA ALA A 153 -10.18 -10.04 -5.52
C ALA A 153 -11.11 -9.73 -6.71
N ASP A 154 -12.03 -10.63 -6.98
CA ASP A 154 -12.99 -10.46 -8.05
C ASP A 154 -14.04 -9.38 -7.72
N TYR A 155 -14.82 -9.03 -8.73
CA TYR A 155 -15.86 -8.01 -8.65
C TYR A 155 -16.87 -8.28 -7.53
N ASP A 156 -17.37 -9.50 -7.43
CA ASP A 156 -18.40 -9.84 -6.45
C ASP A 156 -17.86 -9.81 -5.02
N HIS A 157 -16.62 -10.22 -4.83
CA HIS A 157 -15.96 -10.14 -3.52
C HIS A 157 -15.82 -8.68 -3.06
N ILE A 158 -15.32 -7.79 -3.92
CA ILE A 158 -15.18 -6.36 -3.60
C ILE A 158 -16.54 -5.71 -3.36
N LYS A 159 -17.54 -6.03 -4.18
CA LYS A 159 -18.91 -5.56 -4.00
C LYS A 159 -19.48 -5.98 -2.64
N ASN A 160 -19.30 -7.23 -2.24
CA ASN A 160 -19.77 -7.73 -0.95
C ASN A 160 -19.11 -7.00 0.22
N ILE A 161 -17.80 -6.72 0.14
CA ILE A 161 -17.10 -5.89 1.12
C ILE A 161 -17.73 -4.49 1.19
N GLY A 162 -17.96 -3.86 0.05
CA GLY A 162 -18.58 -2.53 -0.02
C GLY A 162 -19.96 -2.50 0.64
N VAL A 163 -20.83 -3.45 0.27
CA VAL A 163 -22.18 -3.58 0.89
C VAL A 163 -22.09 -3.80 2.41
N GLU A 164 -21.16 -4.64 2.86
CA GLU A 164 -20.96 -4.87 4.30
C GLU A 164 -20.57 -3.58 5.02
N ARG A 165 -19.59 -2.84 4.48
CA ARG A 165 -19.12 -1.57 5.07
C ARG A 165 -20.21 -0.51 5.08
N GLU A 166 -20.99 -0.40 4.00
CA GLU A 166 -22.14 0.50 3.93
C GLU A 166 -23.19 0.17 5.01
N ASN A 167 -23.51 -1.10 5.20
CA ASN A 167 -24.45 -1.54 6.23
C ASN A 167 -23.95 -1.26 7.65
N GLN A 168 -22.65 -1.48 7.91
CA GLN A 168 -22.02 -1.11 9.19
C GLN A 168 -22.16 0.39 9.43
N TYR A 169 -21.85 1.22 8.43
CA TYR A 169 -21.99 2.68 8.56
C TYR A 169 -23.43 3.11 8.80
N LYS A 170 -24.41 2.55 8.05
CA LYS A 170 -25.85 2.83 8.24
C LYS A 170 -26.36 2.43 9.61
N SER A 171 -25.75 1.43 10.24
CA SER A 171 -26.06 0.99 11.61
C SER A 171 -25.39 1.84 12.71
N GLY A 172 -24.65 2.89 12.33
CA GLY A 172 -23.95 3.78 13.27
C GLY A 172 -22.56 3.25 13.70
N GLN A 173 -22.06 2.21 13.08
CA GLN A 173 -20.70 1.70 13.30
C GLN A 173 -19.70 2.50 12.46
N THR A 174 -18.44 2.50 12.88
CA THR A 174 -17.34 2.99 12.06
C THR A 174 -16.66 1.78 11.39
N PRO A 175 -16.94 1.54 10.11
CA PRO A 175 -16.34 0.39 9.43
C PRO A 175 -14.83 0.61 9.26
N ARG A 176 -14.06 -0.48 9.31
CA ARG A 176 -12.64 -0.43 8.93
C ARG A 176 -12.53 -0.16 7.42
N PRO A 177 -11.65 0.74 7.00
CA PRO A 177 -11.38 0.95 5.58
C PRO A 177 -10.90 -0.34 4.92
N HIS A 178 -11.20 -0.48 3.63
CA HIS A 178 -10.70 -1.59 2.81
C HIS A 178 -9.91 -1.06 1.62
N ILE A 179 -8.80 -1.71 1.30
CA ILE A 179 -7.97 -1.41 0.13
C ILE A 179 -7.74 -2.68 -0.66
N GLN A 180 -8.02 -2.67 -1.95
CA GLN A 180 -7.45 -3.65 -2.85
C GLN A 180 -6.07 -3.14 -3.29
N CYS A 181 -5.02 -3.63 -2.63
CA CYS A 181 -3.68 -3.09 -2.82
C CYS A 181 -3.03 -3.56 -4.13
N GLU A 182 -3.54 -4.64 -4.73
CA GLU A 182 -3.15 -5.09 -6.05
C GLU A 182 -4.38 -5.54 -6.85
N SER A 183 -4.48 -5.05 -8.09
CA SER A 183 -5.49 -5.43 -9.06
C SER A 183 -4.93 -5.30 -10.47
N SER A 184 -5.50 -6.04 -11.42
CA SER A 184 -5.21 -5.85 -12.84
C SER A 184 -3.73 -5.90 -13.18
N HIS A 185 -3.06 -6.99 -12.78
CA HIS A 185 -1.63 -7.19 -13.04
C HIS A 185 -1.35 -7.12 -14.56
N ALA A 186 -0.50 -6.17 -14.96
CA ALA A 186 -0.16 -5.93 -16.37
C ALA A 186 0.86 -6.95 -16.90
N MET A 187 0.54 -8.25 -16.77
CA MET A 187 1.34 -9.34 -17.32
C MET A 187 0.70 -9.83 -18.62
N GLY A 188 1.37 -9.59 -19.74
CA GLY A 188 0.78 -9.88 -21.06
C GLY A 188 -0.45 -9.03 -21.32
N ASN A 189 -1.53 -9.62 -21.81
CA ASN A 189 -2.78 -8.95 -22.15
C ASN A 189 -3.89 -9.20 -21.09
N SER A 190 -3.59 -8.89 -19.83
CA SER A 190 -4.41 -9.28 -18.67
C SER A 190 -5.13 -8.12 -17.97
N MET A 191 -5.11 -6.89 -18.53
CA MET A 191 -5.69 -5.69 -17.94
C MET A 191 -7.20 -5.55 -18.21
N GLY A 192 -7.99 -6.58 -17.90
CA GLY A 192 -9.45 -6.52 -18.03
C GLY A 192 -10.15 -5.91 -16.82
N ASN A 193 -11.41 -5.46 -16.99
CA ASN A 193 -12.34 -5.06 -15.93
C ASN A 193 -11.88 -3.91 -15.01
N VAL A 194 -10.85 -3.15 -15.38
CA VAL A 194 -10.33 -2.04 -14.55
C VAL A 194 -11.44 -1.02 -14.26
N ARG A 195 -12.24 -0.66 -15.29
CA ARG A 195 -13.34 0.29 -15.14
C ARG A 195 -14.37 -0.20 -14.15
N ASP A 196 -14.82 -1.46 -14.29
CA ASP A 196 -15.88 -2.02 -13.45
C ASP A 196 -15.46 -2.04 -11.96
N LEU A 197 -14.18 -2.31 -11.67
CA LEU A 197 -13.63 -2.24 -10.33
C LEU A 197 -13.59 -0.81 -9.80
N PHE A 198 -13.16 0.16 -10.61
CA PHE A 198 -13.13 1.56 -10.18
C PHE A 198 -14.53 2.12 -9.96
N ASP A 199 -15.50 1.76 -10.79
CA ASP A 199 -16.91 2.13 -10.58
C ASP A 199 -17.44 1.61 -9.23
N LEU A 200 -16.99 0.41 -8.78
CA LEU A 200 -17.29 -0.08 -7.43
C LEU A 200 -16.63 0.74 -6.32
N TYR A 201 -15.33 1.06 -6.46
CA TYR A 201 -14.61 1.84 -5.46
C TYR A 201 -15.17 3.26 -5.31
N GLU A 202 -15.68 3.83 -6.40
CA GLU A 202 -16.35 5.13 -6.37
C GLU A 202 -17.74 5.07 -5.74
N HIS A 203 -18.42 3.92 -5.86
CA HIS A 203 -19.77 3.73 -5.32
C HIS A 203 -19.75 3.51 -3.81
N TYR A 204 -18.89 2.64 -3.31
CA TYR A 204 -18.80 2.24 -1.89
C TYR A 204 -17.67 2.96 -1.16
#